data_c17a4f8f5384271013a586506a1d322d
#
_entry.id   c17a4f8f5384271013a586506a1d322d
#
_cell.length_a   1.000
_cell.length_b   1.000
_cell.length_c   1.000
_cell.angle_alpha   90.00
_cell.angle_beta   90.00
_cell.angle_gamma   90.00
#
_symmetry.space_group_name_H-M   'P 1'
#
loop_
_entity.id
_entity.type
_entity.pdbx_description
1 polymer ?
#
loop_
_entity_poly.entity_id
_entity_poly.type
_entity_poly.pdbx_seq_one_letter_code
_entity_poly.pdbx_strand_id
1 'polypeptide(L)'
;LEKLILDEGPDTIAAFFAEPVQGAGGVIVPPAGYFEKVQAILKKYDILFVADEVICGFGRTANMWGSTTFDLKPDMITMAKALSSAYLPISALMISDEMYQALADNSAKIGMLGHGYTYGGHPVPAAVAVETLKISEERDTIGHVRQVSPTLQDGLNKFADHPMVGEVRGVGLVAGVELVQSKETKEAFDPSAKVGMKLVSIAQERGLIGRAIGDTIAFSPPLIISDAEIEEMIGIFAAALDETHDWAKGEGLLP
;
A
#
# COMPACT_ATOMS: atom_id res chain seq x y z
N LEU A 1 -5.36 -11.53 -17.38
CA LEU A 1 -4.54 -12.50 -16.64
C LEU A 1 -4.59 -13.88 -17.30
N GLU A 2 -5.77 -14.52 -17.41
CA GLU A 2 -5.89 -15.90 -17.92
C GLU A 2 -5.31 -16.07 -19.34
N LYS A 3 -5.59 -15.13 -20.26
CA LYS A 3 -4.98 -15.16 -21.59
C LYS A 3 -3.44 -15.16 -21.52
N LEU A 4 -2.84 -14.33 -20.67
CA LEU A 4 -1.39 -14.29 -20.50
C LEU A 4 -0.84 -15.64 -19.98
N ILE A 5 -1.51 -16.23 -18.99
CA ILE A 5 -1.12 -17.55 -18.46
C ILE A 5 -1.13 -18.62 -19.58
N LEU A 6 -2.14 -18.61 -20.44
CA LEU A 6 -2.24 -19.56 -21.56
C LEU A 6 -1.19 -19.29 -22.64
N ASP A 7 -0.93 -18.03 -22.95
CA ASP A 7 0.08 -17.63 -23.96
C ASP A 7 1.51 -18.01 -23.51
N GLU A 8 1.83 -17.86 -22.22
CA GLU A 8 3.16 -18.19 -21.64
C GLU A 8 3.32 -19.69 -21.33
N GLY A 9 2.22 -20.40 -21.19
CA GLY A 9 2.18 -21.79 -20.73
C GLY A 9 2.07 -21.91 -19.20
N PRO A 10 0.95 -22.44 -18.68
CA PRO A 10 0.70 -22.53 -17.23
C PRO A 10 1.82 -23.18 -16.43
N ASP A 11 2.42 -24.25 -16.99
CA ASP A 11 3.50 -25.01 -16.34
C ASP A 11 4.82 -24.22 -16.19
N THR A 12 4.91 -23.04 -16.82
CA THR A 12 6.10 -22.18 -16.71
C THR A 12 5.96 -21.09 -15.64
N ILE A 13 4.78 -20.95 -15.00
CA ILE A 13 4.46 -19.90 -14.06
C ILE A 13 4.36 -20.50 -12.67
N ALA A 14 5.29 -20.15 -11.79
CA ALA A 14 5.32 -20.65 -10.41
C ALA A 14 4.37 -19.90 -9.49
N ALA A 15 4.32 -18.57 -9.58
CA ALA A 15 3.58 -17.75 -8.66
C ALA A 15 3.11 -16.42 -9.26
N PHE A 16 2.04 -15.89 -8.69
CA PHE A 16 1.52 -14.54 -8.92
C PHE A 16 1.74 -13.70 -7.65
N PHE A 17 2.33 -12.51 -7.80
CA PHE A 17 2.56 -11.56 -6.73
C PHE A 17 1.61 -10.37 -6.84
N ALA A 18 0.97 -10.00 -5.75
CA ALA A 18 0.17 -8.78 -5.70
C ALA A 18 0.16 -8.15 -4.31
N GLU A 19 0.21 -6.80 -4.27
CA GLU A 19 -0.15 -6.03 -3.09
C GLU A 19 -1.69 -6.02 -2.95
N PRO A 20 -2.27 -6.17 -1.74
CA PRO A 20 -3.71 -5.97 -1.53
C PRO A 20 -4.20 -4.59 -1.96
N VAL A 21 -3.40 -3.56 -1.72
CA VAL A 21 -3.47 -2.21 -2.30
C VAL A 21 -2.10 -1.88 -2.83
N GLN A 22 -1.99 -1.50 -4.09
CA GLN A 22 -0.70 -1.10 -4.64
C GLN A 22 -0.31 0.26 -4.06
N GLY A 23 0.61 0.25 -3.08
CA GLY A 23 1.01 1.46 -2.39
C GLY A 23 1.88 2.37 -3.25
N ALA A 24 3.06 1.92 -3.63
CA ALA A 24 4.02 2.69 -4.44
C ALA A 24 3.56 2.91 -5.90
N GLY A 25 2.59 2.14 -6.38
CA GLY A 25 1.97 2.32 -7.69
C GLY A 25 0.99 3.49 -7.77
N GLY A 26 0.67 4.16 -6.64
CA GLY A 26 -0.26 5.29 -6.60
C GLY A 26 -1.49 5.04 -5.72
N VAL A 27 -1.36 4.22 -4.69
CA VAL A 27 -2.46 3.81 -3.79
C VAL A 27 -3.65 3.26 -4.59
N ILE A 28 -3.38 2.28 -5.44
CA ILE A 28 -4.42 1.68 -6.29
C ILE A 28 -5.17 0.63 -5.48
N VAL A 29 -6.42 0.96 -5.13
CA VAL A 29 -7.34 0.05 -4.45
C VAL A 29 -8.00 -0.85 -5.50
N PRO A 30 -8.00 -2.19 -5.30
CA PRO A 30 -8.59 -3.11 -6.27
C PRO A 30 -10.10 -2.89 -6.36
N PRO A 31 -10.69 -2.93 -7.59
CA PRO A 31 -12.13 -2.87 -7.73
C PRO A 31 -12.80 -4.13 -7.16
N ALA A 32 -14.07 -4.00 -6.80
CA ALA A 32 -14.85 -5.12 -6.27
C ALA A 32 -14.79 -6.34 -7.20
N GLY A 33 -14.56 -7.52 -6.63
CA GLY A 33 -14.48 -8.80 -7.35
C GLY A 33 -13.17 -9.03 -8.12
N TYR A 34 -12.20 -8.11 -8.06
CA TYR A 34 -10.90 -8.27 -8.73
C TYR A 34 -10.16 -9.51 -8.21
N PHE A 35 -9.89 -9.55 -6.93
CA PHE A 35 -9.14 -10.67 -6.33
C PHE A 35 -9.91 -11.98 -6.30
N GLU A 36 -11.24 -11.95 -6.21
CA GLU A 36 -12.06 -13.14 -6.36
C GLU A 36 -11.80 -13.83 -7.71
N LYS A 37 -11.81 -13.05 -8.79
CA LYS A 37 -11.53 -13.57 -10.15
C LYS A 37 -10.06 -14.00 -10.32
N VAL A 38 -9.12 -13.23 -9.75
CA VAL A 38 -7.69 -13.59 -9.80
C VAL A 38 -7.46 -14.91 -9.09
N GLN A 39 -7.92 -15.08 -7.85
CA GLN A 39 -7.75 -16.32 -7.09
C GLN A 39 -8.38 -17.53 -7.78
N ALA A 40 -9.55 -17.36 -8.41
CA ALA A 40 -10.18 -18.43 -9.16
C ALA A 40 -9.31 -18.89 -10.36
N ILE A 41 -8.68 -17.96 -11.06
CA ILE A 41 -7.76 -18.26 -12.17
C ILE A 41 -6.49 -18.94 -11.66
N LEU A 42 -5.85 -18.40 -10.59
CA LEU A 42 -4.63 -18.98 -10.03
C LEU A 42 -4.86 -20.43 -9.58
N LYS A 43 -5.96 -20.67 -8.87
CA LYS A 43 -6.36 -22.03 -8.45
C LYS A 43 -6.59 -22.98 -9.63
N LYS A 44 -7.17 -22.48 -10.74
CA LYS A 44 -7.43 -23.28 -11.93
C LYS A 44 -6.15 -23.81 -12.58
N TYR A 45 -5.06 -23.03 -12.51
CA TYR A 45 -3.79 -23.35 -13.16
C TYR A 45 -2.69 -23.76 -12.17
N ASP A 46 -3.03 -24.02 -10.90
CA ASP A 46 -2.10 -24.41 -9.85
C ASP A 46 -0.91 -23.43 -9.69
N ILE A 47 -1.22 -22.13 -9.78
CA ILE A 47 -0.26 -21.04 -9.62
C ILE A 47 -0.34 -20.51 -8.18
N LEU A 48 0.78 -20.48 -7.48
CA LEU A 48 0.87 -19.96 -6.10
C LEU A 48 0.52 -18.47 -6.05
N PHE A 49 -0.15 -18.06 -4.97
CA PHE A 49 -0.45 -16.68 -4.71
C PHE A 49 0.42 -16.11 -3.58
N VAL A 50 1.19 -15.08 -3.87
CA VAL A 50 2.00 -14.35 -2.89
C VAL A 50 1.39 -12.97 -2.66
N ALA A 51 0.91 -12.71 -1.44
CA ALA A 51 0.45 -11.39 -1.05
C ALA A 51 1.63 -10.55 -0.54
N ASP A 52 1.88 -9.41 -1.16
CA ASP A 52 2.84 -8.43 -0.68
C ASP A 52 2.17 -7.50 0.36
N GLU A 53 2.35 -7.84 1.63
CA GLU A 53 1.82 -7.10 2.78
C GLU A 53 2.81 -6.06 3.33
N VAL A 54 3.87 -5.76 2.60
CA VAL A 54 4.91 -4.83 3.03
C VAL A 54 4.36 -3.44 3.36
N ILE A 55 3.31 -2.99 2.65
CA ILE A 55 2.62 -1.73 2.96
C ILE A 55 1.31 -1.99 3.72
N CYS A 56 0.53 -2.98 3.29
CA CYS A 56 -0.83 -3.21 3.78
C CYS A 56 -0.90 -3.87 5.15
N GLY A 57 0.13 -4.63 5.53
CA GLY A 57 0.17 -5.38 6.78
C GLY A 57 0.23 -4.52 8.04
N PHE A 58 -0.01 -5.18 9.18
CA PHE A 58 0.10 -4.64 10.54
C PHE A 58 -0.83 -3.47 10.84
N GLY A 59 -2.03 -3.44 10.23
CA GLY A 59 -3.06 -2.47 10.56
C GLY A 59 -3.33 -1.39 9.53
N ARG A 60 -2.50 -1.23 8.49
CA ARG A 60 -2.62 -0.15 7.50
C ARG A 60 -4.01 -0.05 6.84
N THR A 61 -4.64 -1.19 6.57
CA THR A 61 -5.98 -1.29 5.97
C THR A 61 -7.10 -1.53 7.01
N ALA A 62 -6.86 -1.15 8.28
CA ALA A 62 -7.76 -1.37 9.42
C ALA A 62 -7.94 -2.85 9.82
N ASN A 63 -7.18 -3.76 9.25
CA ASN A 63 -7.05 -5.17 9.64
C ASN A 63 -5.56 -5.52 9.76
N MET A 64 -5.24 -6.59 10.48
CA MET A 64 -3.85 -7.06 10.61
C MET A 64 -3.18 -7.21 9.24
N TRP A 65 -3.91 -7.73 8.27
CA TRP A 65 -3.47 -7.95 6.91
C TRP A 65 -4.42 -7.31 5.89
N GLY A 66 -3.88 -6.74 4.83
CA GLY A 66 -4.67 -6.33 3.67
C GLY A 66 -5.37 -7.53 3.01
N SER A 67 -4.76 -8.70 3.08
CA SER A 67 -5.38 -9.97 2.68
C SER A 67 -6.71 -10.22 3.41
N THR A 68 -6.80 -9.88 4.69
CA THR A 68 -8.07 -9.96 5.43
C THR A 68 -9.08 -8.95 4.93
N THR A 69 -8.64 -7.75 4.58
CA THR A 69 -9.52 -6.68 4.08
C THR A 69 -10.19 -7.05 2.75
N PHE A 70 -9.49 -7.78 1.88
CA PHE A 70 -9.95 -8.15 0.53
C PHE A 70 -10.26 -9.64 0.36
N ASP A 71 -10.37 -10.39 1.47
CA ASP A 71 -10.63 -11.85 1.48
C ASP A 71 -9.66 -12.65 0.59
N LEU A 72 -8.38 -12.33 0.67
CA LEU A 72 -7.32 -13.08 0.00
C LEU A 72 -6.95 -14.32 0.79
N LYS A 73 -6.58 -15.37 0.07
CA LYS A 73 -6.10 -16.66 0.61
C LYS A 73 -4.72 -16.95 0.00
N PRO A 74 -3.69 -16.17 0.35
CA PRO A 74 -2.37 -16.37 -0.22
C PRO A 74 -1.68 -17.62 0.34
N ASP A 75 -0.83 -18.23 -0.48
CA ASP A 75 0.06 -19.32 -0.08
C ASP A 75 1.28 -18.77 0.68
N MET A 76 1.66 -17.54 0.36
CA MET A 76 2.78 -16.83 1.00
C MET A 76 2.44 -15.37 1.26
N ILE A 77 3.06 -14.78 2.31
CA ILE A 77 2.94 -13.37 2.65
C ILE A 77 4.34 -12.79 2.83
N THR A 78 4.68 -11.74 2.07
CA THR A 78 5.87 -10.94 2.32
C THR A 78 5.55 -9.78 3.25
N MET A 79 6.44 -9.47 4.20
CA MET A 79 6.22 -8.42 5.18
C MET A 79 7.51 -7.69 5.56
N ALA A 80 7.38 -6.39 5.86
CA ALA A 80 8.47 -5.53 6.32
C ALA A 80 7.88 -4.27 7.01
N LYS A 81 8.52 -3.12 6.90
CA LYS A 81 8.08 -1.78 7.35
C LYS A 81 7.47 -1.78 8.76
N ALA A 82 6.13 -1.84 8.86
CA ALA A 82 5.42 -1.81 10.13
C ALA A 82 5.76 -3.02 11.04
N LEU A 83 6.31 -4.10 10.51
CA LEU A 83 6.83 -5.22 11.30
C LEU A 83 7.77 -4.76 12.43
N SER A 84 8.59 -3.74 12.19
CA SER A 84 9.47 -3.13 13.21
C SER A 84 9.20 -1.63 13.40
N SER A 85 8.11 -1.09 12.86
CA SER A 85 7.84 0.36 12.78
C SER A 85 9.03 1.16 12.24
N ALA A 86 9.83 0.57 11.35
CA ALA A 86 11.04 1.12 10.74
C ALA A 86 12.18 1.46 11.74
N TYR A 87 12.11 1.01 12.98
CA TYR A 87 13.19 1.23 13.96
C TYR A 87 14.47 0.48 13.57
N LEU A 88 14.35 -0.75 13.07
CA LEU A 88 15.48 -1.50 12.49
C LEU A 88 15.04 -2.22 11.21
N PRO A 89 15.96 -2.39 10.25
CA PRO A 89 15.67 -3.10 9.01
C PRO A 89 15.42 -4.58 9.27
N ILE A 90 14.22 -5.03 8.93
CA ILE A 90 13.81 -6.44 8.98
C ILE A 90 12.72 -6.68 7.95
N SER A 91 12.74 -7.86 7.36
CA SER A 91 11.64 -8.39 6.55
C SER A 91 11.42 -9.85 6.90
N ALA A 92 10.26 -10.37 6.57
CA ALA A 92 9.95 -11.78 6.76
C ALA A 92 9.10 -12.29 5.60
N LEU A 93 9.18 -13.59 5.37
CA LEU A 93 8.32 -14.34 4.48
C LEU A 93 7.60 -15.40 5.32
N MET A 94 6.28 -15.36 5.30
CA MET A 94 5.42 -16.41 5.85
C MET A 94 5.03 -17.34 4.71
N ILE A 95 5.10 -18.63 4.94
CA ILE A 95 4.72 -19.68 3.99
C ILE A 95 3.68 -20.60 4.61
N SER A 96 2.90 -21.29 3.78
CA SER A 96 1.95 -22.31 4.23
C SER A 96 2.66 -23.55 4.77
N ASP A 97 1.95 -24.35 5.56
CA ASP A 97 2.47 -25.64 6.07
C ASP A 97 2.81 -26.61 4.92
N GLU A 98 2.02 -26.61 3.85
CA GLU A 98 2.29 -27.44 2.66
C GLU A 98 3.62 -27.07 2.02
N MET A 99 3.89 -25.77 1.84
CA MET A 99 5.16 -25.30 1.30
C MET A 99 6.34 -25.60 2.24
N TYR A 100 6.12 -25.41 3.54
CA TYR A 100 7.13 -25.77 4.53
C TYR A 100 7.49 -27.26 4.45
N GLN A 101 6.48 -28.13 4.35
CA GLN A 101 6.71 -29.57 4.28
C GLN A 101 7.47 -29.95 3.00
N ALA A 102 7.11 -29.39 1.85
CA ALA A 102 7.83 -29.61 0.60
C ALA A 102 9.32 -29.18 0.69
N LEU A 103 9.58 -28.03 1.33
CA LEU A 103 10.94 -27.55 1.58
C LEU A 103 11.69 -28.47 2.54
N ALA A 104 11.06 -28.89 3.64
CA ALA A 104 11.66 -29.77 4.65
C ALA A 104 12.03 -31.14 4.05
N ASP A 105 11.14 -31.76 3.30
CA ASP A 105 11.34 -33.05 2.66
C ASP A 105 12.49 -33.02 1.63
N ASN A 106 12.58 -31.94 0.85
CA ASN A 106 13.67 -31.79 -0.12
C ASN A 106 14.99 -31.42 0.56
N SER A 107 14.97 -30.59 1.60
CA SER A 107 16.15 -30.27 2.40
C SER A 107 16.72 -31.52 3.07
N ALA A 108 15.89 -32.44 3.56
CA ALA A 108 16.30 -33.71 4.12
C ALA A 108 17.03 -34.59 3.09
N LYS A 109 16.58 -34.58 1.81
CA LYS A 109 17.22 -35.35 0.73
C LYS A 109 18.61 -34.83 0.36
N ILE A 110 18.79 -33.50 0.35
CA ILE A 110 20.05 -32.85 -0.02
C ILE A 110 20.97 -32.52 1.16
N GLY A 111 20.48 -32.72 2.40
CA GLY A 111 21.23 -32.51 3.64
C GLY A 111 21.28 -31.07 4.14
N MET A 112 20.63 -30.09 3.45
CA MET A 112 20.61 -28.72 3.87
C MET A 112 19.39 -27.97 3.27
N LEU A 113 18.97 -26.88 3.92
CA LEU A 113 18.14 -25.85 3.29
C LEU A 113 19.05 -24.92 2.48
N GLY A 114 18.93 -24.92 1.15
CA GLY A 114 19.76 -24.15 0.24
C GLY A 114 19.39 -22.65 0.19
N HIS A 115 18.94 -22.07 1.31
CA HIS A 115 18.55 -20.68 1.44
C HIS A 115 19.16 -20.05 2.69
N GLY A 116 19.66 -18.80 2.56
CA GLY A 116 20.17 -18.01 3.69
C GLY A 116 20.85 -16.73 3.24
N TYR A 117 20.67 -15.71 4.05
CA TYR A 117 21.39 -14.44 3.93
C TYR A 117 22.25 -14.25 5.18
N THR A 118 23.41 -13.58 5.04
CA THR A 118 24.35 -13.35 6.14
C THR A 118 23.68 -12.73 7.36
N TYR A 119 22.75 -11.80 7.19
CA TYR A 119 22.01 -11.16 8.27
C TYR A 119 20.65 -11.80 8.57
N GLY A 120 20.31 -12.92 7.94
CA GLY A 120 19.08 -13.67 8.23
C GLY A 120 19.05 -14.12 9.69
N GLY A 121 17.93 -13.91 10.37
CA GLY A 121 17.78 -14.26 11.79
C GLY A 121 18.57 -13.38 12.76
N HIS A 122 18.99 -12.17 12.36
CA HIS A 122 19.73 -11.26 13.25
C HIS A 122 18.91 -10.95 14.51
N PRO A 123 19.42 -11.23 15.71
CA PRO A 123 18.61 -11.19 16.94
C PRO A 123 18.13 -9.80 17.33
N VAL A 124 18.87 -8.73 17.01
CA VAL A 124 18.50 -7.37 17.40
C VAL A 124 17.29 -6.86 16.65
N PRO A 125 17.22 -6.88 15.29
CA PRO A 125 15.99 -6.51 14.58
C PRO A 125 14.81 -7.43 14.91
N ALA A 126 15.06 -8.73 15.14
CA ALA A 126 14.02 -9.67 15.54
C ALA A 126 13.40 -9.29 16.90
N ALA A 127 14.24 -8.93 17.89
CA ALA A 127 13.76 -8.46 19.18
C ALA A 127 12.93 -7.16 19.06
N VAL A 128 13.35 -6.23 18.21
CA VAL A 128 12.57 -5.00 17.93
C VAL A 128 11.24 -5.32 17.26
N ALA A 129 11.20 -6.24 16.31
CA ALA A 129 9.95 -6.66 15.68
C ALA A 129 8.98 -7.29 16.69
N VAL A 130 9.48 -8.18 17.55
CA VAL A 130 8.68 -8.80 18.62
C VAL A 130 8.10 -7.73 19.56
N GLU A 131 8.92 -6.76 19.97
CA GLU A 131 8.47 -5.68 20.85
C GLU A 131 7.46 -4.75 20.15
N THR A 132 7.67 -4.43 18.88
CA THR A 132 6.73 -3.64 18.08
C THR A 132 5.36 -4.33 18.02
N LEU A 133 5.32 -5.64 17.79
CA LEU A 133 4.07 -6.41 17.75
C LEU A 133 3.35 -6.40 19.10
N LYS A 134 4.08 -6.58 20.21
CA LYS A 134 3.52 -6.48 21.58
C LYS A 134 2.92 -5.11 21.85
N ILE A 135 3.66 -4.03 21.56
CA ILE A 135 3.18 -2.66 21.73
C ILE A 135 1.91 -2.42 20.89
N SER A 136 1.89 -2.93 19.66
CA SER A 136 0.71 -2.81 18.79
C SER A 136 -0.51 -3.53 19.36
N GLU A 137 -0.32 -4.70 19.95
CA GLU A 137 -1.37 -5.46 20.64
C GLU A 137 -1.83 -4.75 21.93
N GLU A 138 -0.89 -4.38 22.80
CA GLU A 138 -1.16 -3.71 24.07
C GLU A 138 -1.90 -2.38 23.92
N ARG A 139 -1.63 -1.64 22.85
CA ARG A 139 -2.26 -0.35 22.53
C ARG A 139 -3.50 -0.48 21.65
N ASP A 140 -3.87 -1.69 21.26
CA ASP A 140 -4.94 -1.92 20.27
C ASP A 140 -4.80 -1.02 19.03
N THR A 141 -3.61 -0.99 18.45
CA THR A 141 -3.30 -0.12 17.30
C THR A 141 -4.27 -0.33 16.14
N ILE A 142 -4.70 -1.58 15.91
CA ILE A 142 -5.66 -1.88 14.83
C ILE A 142 -7.05 -1.33 15.15
N GLY A 143 -7.50 -1.42 16.40
CA GLY A 143 -8.75 -0.81 16.86
C GLY A 143 -8.72 0.71 16.72
N HIS A 144 -7.60 1.34 17.09
CA HIS A 144 -7.38 2.78 16.87
C HIS A 144 -7.46 3.14 15.38
N VAL A 145 -6.78 2.40 14.50
CA VAL A 145 -6.85 2.65 13.03
C VAL A 145 -8.28 2.56 12.53
N ARG A 146 -9.06 1.57 12.97
CA ARG A 146 -10.49 1.46 12.62
C ARG A 146 -11.29 2.69 13.05
N GLN A 147 -10.97 3.25 14.20
CA GLN A 147 -11.65 4.41 14.75
C GLN A 147 -11.35 5.68 13.93
N VAL A 148 -10.10 5.94 13.58
CA VAL A 148 -9.68 7.21 12.93
C VAL A 148 -9.72 7.16 11.39
N SER A 149 -9.80 5.96 10.79
CA SER A 149 -9.83 5.80 9.33
C SER A 149 -10.97 6.57 8.64
N PRO A 150 -12.21 6.61 9.18
CA PRO A 150 -13.27 7.41 8.58
C PRO A 150 -12.91 8.89 8.48
N THR A 151 -12.27 9.47 9.49
CA THR A 151 -11.84 10.88 9.48
C THR A 151 -10.91 11.16 8.30
N LEU A 152 -9.96 10.27 8.02
CA LEU A 152 -9.07 10.40 6.86
C LEU A 152 -9.82 10.23 5.53
N GLN A 153 -10.58 9.13 5.39
CA GLN A 153 -11.23 8.79 4.12
C GLN A 153 -12.32 9.81 3.76
N ASP A 154 -13.19 10.15 4.71
CA ASP A 154 -14.26 11.13 4.49
C ASP A 154 -13.70 12.55 4.30
N GLY A 155 -12.63 12.88 5.04
CA GLY A 155 -11.95 14.16 4.91
C GLY A 155 -11.34 14.37 3.54
N LEU A 156 -10.66 13.38 2.98
CA LEU A 156 -10.07 13.44 1.64
C LEU A 156 -11.14 13.35 0.55
N ASN A 157 -12.21 12.60 0.75
CA ASN A 157 -13.32 12.53 -0.21
C ASN A 157 -14.01 13.87 -0.47
N LYS A 158 -13.89 14.84 0.44
CA LYS A 158 -14.40 16.22 0.22
C LYS A 158 -13.73 16.90 -0.97
N PHE A 159 -12.54 16.48 -1.35
CA PHE A 159 -11.82 17.01 -2.52
C PHE A 159 -12.23 16.35 -3.84
N ALA A 160 -13.08 15.31 -3.80
CA ALA A 160 -13.54 14.64 -5.01
C ALA A 160 -14.19 15.61 -6.03
N ASP A 161 -14.75 16.73 -5.57
CA ASP A 161 -15.37 17.75 -6.44
C ASP A 161 -14.40 18.86 -6.86
N HIS A 162 -13.16 18.89 -6.35
CA HIS A 162 -12.17 19.89 -6.75
C HIS A 162 -11.82 19.75 -8.24
N PRO A 163 -11.70 20.87 -9.02
CA PRO A 163 -11.50 20.81 -10.48
C PRO A 163 -10.25 20.07 -10.92
N MET A 164 -9.20 20.07 -10.13
CA MET A 164 -7.93 19.39 -10.42
C MET A 164 -7.85 17.96 -9.87
N VAL A 165 -8.91 17.45 -9.22
CA VAL A 165 -8.93 16.08 -8.66
C VAL A 165 -9.73 15.15 -9.56
N GLY A 166 -9.07 14.15 -10.12
CA GLY A 166 -9.67 13.11 -10.96
C GLY A 166 -10.23 11.93 -10.16
N GLU A 167 -9.55 11.58 -9.08
CA GLU A 167 -9.97 10.48 -8.20
C GLU A 167 -9.45 10.66 -6.78
N VAL A 168 -10.26 10.28 -5.80
CA VAL A 168 -9.86 10.03 -4.41
C VAL A 168 -10.11 8.56 -4.12
N ARG A 169 -9.12 7.86 -3.63
CA ARG A 169 -9.21 6.42 -3.33
C ARG A 169 -8.43 6.08 -2.07
N GLY A 170 -8.86 5.08 -1.32
CA GLY A 170 -8.16 4.65 -0.11
C GLY A 170 -8.92 3.62 0.69
N VAL A 171 -8.25 3.09 1.71
CA VAL A 171 -8.81 2.17 2.71
C VAL A 171 -7.98 2.23 3.99
N GLY A 172 -8.62 2.23 5.15
CA GLY A 172 -7.91 2.38 6.42
C GLY A 172 -7.15 3.70 6.48
N LEU A 173 -5.87 3.65 6.82
CA LEU A 173 -4.96 4.80 6.86
C LEU A 173 -4.01 4.85 5.65
N VAL A 174 -4.48 4.44 4.48
CA VAL A 174 -3.79 4.67 3.22
C VAL A 174 -4.77 5.26 2.20
N ALA A 175 -4.39 6.36 1.57
CA ALA A 175 -5.22 7.05 0.58
C ALA A 175 -4.37 7.72 -0.51
N GLY A 176 -4.97 7.92 -1.67
CA GLY A 176 -4.39 8.64 -2.80
C GLY A 176 -5.37 9.66 -3.35
N VAL A 177 -4.88 10.87 -3.61
CA VAL A 177 -5.61 11.90 -4.34
C VAL A 177 -4.90 12.11 -5.65
N GLU A 178 -5.52 11.73 -6.75
CA GLU A 178 -4.95 11.82 -8.10
C GLU A 178 -5.33 13.14 -8.75
N LEU A 179 -4.31 13.90 -9.14
CA LEU A 179 -4.47 15.17 -9.82
C LEU A 179 -4.56 14.95 -11.33
N VAL A 180 -5.42 15.72 -11.98
CA VAL A 180 -5.67 15.64 -13.42
C VAL A 180 -5.71 17.05 -14.02
N GLN A 181 -5.32 17.14 -15.30
CA GLN A 181 -5.41 18.37 -16.07
C GLN A 181 -6.89 18.72 -16.37
N SER A 182 -7.70 17.72 -16.68
CA SER A 182 -9.12 17.85 -16.94
C SER A 182 -9.90 16.82 -16.12
N LYS A 183 -10.76 17.30 -15.24
CA LYS A 183 -11.65 16.46 -14.44
C LYS A 183 -12.69 15.71 -15.29
N GLU A 184 -13.17 16.36 -16.36
CA GLU A 184 -14.19 15.78 -17.23
C GLU A 184 -13.68 14.55 -17.99
N THR A 185 -12.48 14.67 -18.57
CA THR A 185 -11.86 13.60 -19.36
C THR A 185 -10.94 12.70 -18.55
N LYS A 186 -10.59 13.12 -17.32
CA LYS A 186 -9.53 12.52 -16.48
C LYS A 186 -8.17 12.52 -17.15
N GLU A 187 -7.91 13.50 -18.01
CA GLU A 187 -6.64 13.66 -18.69
C GLU A 187 -5.54 14.00 -17.67
N ALA A 188 -4.45 13.21 -17.71
CA ALA A 188 -3.29 13.42 -16.85
C ALA A 188 -2.49 14.65 -17.30
N PHE A 189 -1.77 15.27 -16.37
CA PHE A 189 -0.78 16.27 -16.72
C PHE A 189 0.40 15.67 -17.49
N ASP A 190 1.07 16.49 -18.30
CA ASP A 190 2.40 16.12 -18.83
C ASP A 190 3.34 15.86 -17.63
N PRO A 191 3.99 14.70 -17.54
CA PRO A 191 4.89 14.38 -16.43
C PRO A 191 6.02 15.40 -16.19
N SER A 192 6.40 16.16 -17.23
CA SER A 192 7.41 17.21 -17.13
C SER A 192 6.94 18.43 -16.31
N ALA A 193 5.62 18.64 -16.20
CA ALA A 193 5.03 19.72 -15.41
C ALA A 193 5.18 19.50 -13.90
N LYS A 194 5.33 18.22 -13.45
CA LYS A 194 5.58 17.84 -12.04
C LYS A 194 4.59 18.45 -11.05
N VAL A 195 3.31 18.47 -11.40
CA VAL A 195 2.24 19.12 -10.62
C VAL A 195 2.13 18.54 -9.21
N GLY A 196 2.17 17.21 -9.08
CA GLY A 196 2.16 16.56 -7.79
C GLY A 196 3.36 16.94 -6.90
N MET A 197 4.55 17.09 -7.48
CA MET A 197 5.73 17.56 -6.73
C MET A 197 5.59 19.03 -6.31
N LYS A 198 4.97 19.86 -7.14
CA LYS A 198 4.68 21.27 -6.78
C LYS A 198 3.75 21.33 -5.59
N LEU A 199 2.68 20.54 -5.57
CA LEU A 199 1.75 20.46 -4.44
C LEU A 199 2.49 20.04 -3.16
N VAL A 200 3.28 18.98 -3.22
CA VAL A 200 4.03 18.48 -2.05
C VAL A 200 5.01 19.54 -1.54
N SER A 201 5.67 20.30 -2.41
CA SER A 201 6.55 21.41 -2.01
C SER A 201 5.78 22.50 -1.25
N ILE A 202 4.62 22.91 -1.74
CA ILE A 202 3.76 23.89 -1.08
C ILE A 202 3.25 23.36 0.28
N ALA A 203 2.83 22.10 0.33
CA ALA A 203 2.41 21.45 1.56
C ALA A 203 3.54 21.39 2.60
N GLN A 204 4.77 21.12 2.16
CA GLN A 204 5.95 21.07 3.02
C GLN A 204 6.29 22.44 3.63
N GLU A 205 6.16 23.53 2.90
CA GLU A 205 6.32 24.89 3.42
C GLU A 205 5.30 25.22 4.52
N ARG A 206 4.17 24.51 4.54
CA ARG A 206 3.11 24.60 5.55
C ARG A 206 3.24 23.57 6.68
N GLY A 207 4.30 22.76 6.66
CA GLY A 207 4.61 21.78 7.70
C GLY A 207 4.11 20.36 7.42
N LEU A 208 3.54 20.05 6.24
CA LEU A 208 3.11 18.72 5.87
C LEU A 208 4.14 18.04 4.97
N ILE A 209 4.83 17.03 5.49
CA ILE A 209 5.70 16.17 4.69
C ILE A 209 4.83 15.13 3.99
N GLY A 210 4.70 15.26 2.68
CA GLY A 210 3.92 14.38 1.82
C GLY A 210 4.76 13.65 0.78
N ARG A 211 4.10 12.83 -0.04
CA ARG A 211 4.72 12.12 -1.15
C ARG A 211 3.84 12.21 -2.40
N ALA A 212 4.42 12.65 -3.49
CA ALA A 212 3.84 12.52 -4.83
C ALA A 212 4.37 11.25 -5.52
N ILE A 213 3.48 10.51 -6.14
CA ILE A 213 3.76 9.36 -7.02
C ILE A 213 3.21 9.76 -8.39
N GLY A 214 4.07 10.33 -9.25
CA GLY A 214 3.59 11.14 -10.37
C GLY A 214 2.74 12.30 -9.83
N ASP A 215 1.52 12.39 -10.30
CA ASP A 215 0.55 13.40 -9.84
C ASP A 215 -0.49 12.83 -8.83
N THR A 216 -0.25 11.65 -8.28
CA THR A 216 -1.00 11.12 -7.14
C THR A 216 -0.33 11.51 -5.82
N ILE A 217 -1.05 12.23 -4.97
CA ILE A 217 -0.61 12.54 -3.61
C ILE A 217 -0.99 11.39 -2.70
N ALA A 218 0.01 10.71 -2.15
CA ALA A 218 -0.17 9.53 -1.30
C ALA A 218 -0.14 9.91 0.18
N PHE A 219 -1.14 9.43 0.91
CA PHE A 219 -1.29 9.58 2.36
C PHE A 219 -1.12 8.20 3.02
N SER A 220 -0.16 8.10 3.92
CA SER A 220 0.07 6.92 4.76
C SER A 220 0.63 7.36 6.12
N PRO A 221 -0.17 8.09 6.93
CA PRO A 221 0.29 8.64 8.19
C PRO A 221 0.68 7.53 9.18
N PRO A 222 1.39 7.85 10.28
CA PRO A 222 1.61 6.90 11.37
C PRO A 222 0.31 6.26 11.84
N LEU A 223 0.34 4.96 12.19
CA LEU A 223 -0.87 4.23 12.63
C LEU A 223 -1.46 4.76 13.95
N ILE A 224 -0.72 5.59 14.65
CA ILE A 224 -1.09 6.22 15.93
C ILE A 224 -1.58 7.67 15.76
N ILE A 225 -1.77 8.15 14.54
CA ILE A 225 -2.25 9.50 14.24
C ILE A 225 -3.61 9.73 14.88
N SER A 226 -3.84 10.89 15.48
CA SER A 226 -5.13 11.29 16.05
C SER A 226 -6.05 11.93 15.01
N ASP A 227 -7.37 11.98 15.30
CA ASP A 227 -8.34 12.70 14.46
C ASP A 227 -7.94 14.18 14.27
N ALA A 228 -7.47 14.86 15.32
CA ALA A 228 -7.04 16.24 15.24
C ALA A 228 -5.85 16.44 14.28
N GLU A 229 -4.86 15.54 14.33
CA GLU A 229 -3.72 15.58 13.40
C GLU A 229 -4.14 15.24 11.96
N ILE A 230 -5.12 14.36 11.77
CA ILE A 230 -5.72 14.09 10.44
C ILE A 230 -6.42 15.35 9.92
N GLU A 231 -7.20 16.04 10.75
CA GLU A 231 -7.89 17.27 10.36
C GLU A 231 -6.89 18.38 10.00
N GLU A 232 -5.82 18.53 10.77
CA GLU A 232 -4.73 19.47 10.48
C GLU A 232 -4.05 19.13 9.13
N MET A 233 -3.69 17.87 8.93
CA MET A 233 -3.11 17.38 7.68
C MET A 233 -4.01 17.69 6.47
N ILE A 234 -5.32 17.43 6.59
CA ILE A 234 -6.31 17.72 5.54
C ILE A 234 -6.43 19.22 5.28
N GLY A 235 -6.41 20.05 6.33
CA GLY A 235 -6.43 21.51 6.20
C GLY A 235 -5.22 22.07 5.47
N ILE A 236 -4.02 21.55 5.76
CA ILE A 236 -2.78 21.93 5.04
C ILE A 236 -2.84 21.47 3.59
N PHE A 237 -3.31 20.23 3.35
CA PHE A 237 -3.48 19.71 2.00
C PHE A 237 -4.46 20.55 1.17
N ALA A 238 -5.60 20.95 1.74
CA ALA A 238 -6.58 21.80 1.08
C ALA A 238 -5.96 23.12 0.58
N ALA A 239 -5.26 23.82 1.47
CA ALA A 239 -4.60 25.08 1.12
C ALA A 239 -3.51 24.89 0.05
N ALA A 240 -2.75 23.78 0.12
CA ALA A 240 -1.75 23.47 -0.89
C ALA A 240 -2.36 23.09 -2.25
N LEU A 241 -3.49 22.40 -2.24
CA LEU A 241 -4.23 22.03 -3.46
C LEU A 241 -4.77 23.26 -4.18
N ASP A 242 -5.41 24.18 -3.45
CA ASP A 242 -5.92 25.44 -4.01
C ASP A 242 -4.80 26.30 -4.61
N GLU A 243 -3.68 26.46 -3.90
CA GLU A 243 -2.53 27.22 -4.39
C GLU A 243 -1.88 26.55 -5.60
N THR A 244 -1.83 25.22 -5.63
CA THR A 244 -1.32 24.48 -6.78
C THR A 244 -2.24 24.63 -7.99
N HIS A 245 -3.55 24.66 -7.78
CA HIS A 245 -4.52 24.91 -8.83
C HIS A 245 -4.32 26.31 -9.45
N ASP A 246 -4.18 27.33 -8.61
CA ASP A 246 -3.94 28.70 -9.08
C ASP A 246 -2.62 28.81 -9.85
N TRP A 247 -1.57 28.18 -9.35
CA TRP A 247 -0.29 28.08 -10.05
C TRP A 247 -0.44 27.38 -11.42
N ALA A 248 -1.07 26.20 -11.46
CA ALA A 248 -1.26 25.44 -12.68
C ALA A 248 -2.07 26.24 -13.74
N LYS A 249 -3.06 26.99 -13.28
CA LYS A 249 -3.83 27.90 -14.14
C LYS A 249 -2.97 29.03 -14.68
N GLY A 250 -2.10 29.62 -13.85
CA GLY A 250 -1.16 30.66 -14.25
C GLY A 250 -0.11 30.20 -15.28
N GLU A 251 0.31 28.95 -15.21
CA GLU A 251 1.23 28.30 -16.15
C GLU A 251 0.54 27.80 -17.43
N GLY A 252 -0.80 27.91 -17.53
CA GLY A 252 -1.56 27.40 -18.68
C GLY A 252 -1.61 25.88 -18.76
N LEU A 253 -1.48 25.19 -17.63
CA LEU A 253 -1.52 23.71 -17.54
C LEU A 253 -2.97 23.19 -17.43
N LEU A 254 -3.93 24.04 -17.15
CA LEU A 254 -5.35 23.72 -17.08
C LEU A 254 -6.08 24.28 -18.32
N PRO A 255 -7.18 23.62 -18.76
CA PRO A 255 -7.95 24.05 -19.92
C PRO A 255 -8.66 25.40 -19.70
#